data_b132967b7ace380f07405d19acbc313b
#
_entry.id   b132967b7ace380f07405d19acbc313b
#
_cell.length_a   1.000
_cell.length_b   1.000
_cell.length_c   1.000
_cell.angle_alpha   90.00
_cell.angle_beta   90.00
_cell.angle_gamma   90.00
#
_symmetry.space_group_name_H-M   'P 1'
#
loop_
_entity.id
_entity.type
_entity.pdbx_description
1 polymer ?
#
loop_
_entity_poly.entity_id
_entity_poly.type
_entity_poly.pdbx_seq_one_letter_code
_entity_poly.pdbx_strand_id
1 'polypeptide(L)'
;MRDSIILIMELIRRKYVGASMLHAKADDMFLFVQVVDAGSFSKVAQQLELTNSVVSKRIGRLEEALNMQLLYRSTRKLSLTDGGKTLYHKAKIAKEALQEAHDAVWGYSDSI
;
A
#
# COMPACT_ATOMS: atom_id res chain seq x y z
N MET A 1 2.32 24.89 -27.40
CA MET A 1 2.59 24.80 -25.95
C MET A 1 1.39 24.32 -25.15
N ARG A 2 0.22 24.88 -25.34
CA ARG A 2 -0.99 24.40 -24.65
C ARG A 2 -1.33 22.95 -24.97
N ASP A 3 -1.17 22.55 -26.22
CA ASP A 3 -1.48 21.19 -26.67
C ASP A 3 -0.55 20.14 -26.05
N SER A 4 0.71 20.49 -25.82
CA SER A 4 1.68 19.59 -25.21
C SER A 4 1.35 19.34 -23.70
N ILE A 5 0.92 20.37 -23.01
CA ILE A 5 0.53 20.28 -21.61
C ILE A 5 -0.73 19.44 -21.46
N ILE A 6 -1.72 19.69 -22.32
CA ILE A 6 -2.97 18.94 -22.33
C ILE A 6 -2.70 17.46 -22.61
N LEU A 7 -1.83 17.18 -23.60
CA LEU A 7 -1.46 15.81 -23.93
C LEU A 7 -0.76 15.09 -22.77
N ILE A 8 0.16 15.78 -22.10
CA ILE A 8 0.85 15.23 -20.93
C ILE A 8 -0.15 14.95 -19.80
N MET A 9 -1.08 15.87 -19.55
CA MET A 9 -2.11 15.69 -18.54
C MET A 9 -3.04 14.52 -18.87
N GLU A 10 -3.39 14.37 -20.16
CA GLU A 10 -4.20 13.23 -20.62
C GLU A 10 -3.45 11.90 -20.42
N LEU A 11 -2.15 11.85 -20.71
CA LEU A 11 -1.32 10.67 -20.51
C LEU A 11 -1.21 10.31 -19.03
N ILE A 12 -1.01 11.31 -18.18
CA ILE A 12 -0.98 11.13 -16.73
C ILE A 12 -2.34 10.63 -16.23
N ARG A 13 -3.42 11.21 -16.75
CA ARG A 13 -4.78 10.83 -16.38
C ARG A 13 -5.09 9.39 -16.78
N ARG A 14 -4.66 8.94 -17.96
CA ARG A 14 -4.86 7.56 -18.42
C ARG A 14 -4.05 6.56 -17.59
N LYS A 15 -2.83 6.95 -17.23
CA LYS A 15 -1.92 6.10 -16.47
C LYS A 15 -2.31 6.04 -14.99
N TYR A 16 -2.89 7.11 -14.47
CA TYR A 16 -3.27 7.25 -13.08
C TYR A 16 -4.76 7.54 -12.94
N VAL A 17 -5.58 6.77 -13.65
CA VAL A 17 -7.04 6.94 -13.61
C VAL A 17 -7.52 6.90 -12.17
N GLY A 18 -7.87 8.07 -11.68
CA GLY A 18 -8.34 8.28 -10.34
C GLY A 18 -7.21 8.36 -9.31
N ALA A 19 -6.82 9.57 -8.92
CA ALA A 19 -5.98 9.79 -7.76
C ALA A 19 -6.55 9.04 -6.54
N SER A 20 -7.88 8.92 -6.45
CA SER A 20 -8.58 8.15 -5.42
C SER A 20 -8.25 6.66 -5.48
N MET A 21 -8.10 6.08 -6.68
CA MET A 21 -7.72 4.67 -6.83
C MET A 21 -6.28 4.44 -6.41
N LEU A 22 -5.39 5.38 -6.75
CA LEU A 22 -3.99 5.29 -6.34
C LEU A 22 -3.87 5.37 -4.81
N HIS A 23 -4.61 6.28 -4.18
CA HIS A 23 -4.63 6.42 -2.72
C HIS A 23 -5.15 5.16 -2.03
N ALA A 24 -6.23 4.58 -2.54
CA ALA A 24 -6.78 3.35 -2.00
C ALA A 24 -5.78 2.20 -2.12
N LYS A 25 -5.11 2.09 -3.26
CA LYS A 25 -4.07 1.07 -3.47
C LYS A 25 -2.88 1.29 -2.56
N ALA A 26 -2.46 2.54 -2.36
CA ALA A 26 -1.35 2.87 -1.47
C ALA A 26 -1.65 2.45 -0.04
N ASP A 27 -2.85 2.75 0.45
CA ASP A 27 -3.26 2.33 1.80
C ASP A 27 -3.27 0.81 1.93
N ASP A 28 -3.77 0.10 0.93
CA ASP A 28 -3.79 -1.35 0.93
C ASP A 28 -2.37 -1.94 0.81
N MET A 29 -1.48 -1.30 0.07
CA MET A 29 -0.08 -1.69 -0.02
C MET A 29 0.63 -1.52 1.33
N PHE A 30 0.36 -0.44 2.05
CA PHE A 30 0.92 -0.21 3.38
C PHE A 30 0.35 -1.19 4.39
N LEU A 31 -0.94 -1.52 4.27
CA LEU A 31 -1.55 -2.58 5.08
C LEU A 31 -0.87 -3.92 4.81
N PHE A 32 -0.57 -4.22 3.55
CA PHE A 32 0.14 -5.42 3.16
C PHE A 32 1.52 -5.50 3.82
N VAL A 33 2.28 -4.40 3.80
CA VAL A 33 3.58 -4.32 4.49
C VAL A 33 3.41 -4.62 5.98
N GLN A 34 2.41 -4.04 6.61
CA GLN A 34 2.14 -4.24 8.03
C GLN A 34 1.80 -5.70 8.34
N VAL A 35 1.01 -6.35 7.49
CA VAL A 35 0.67 -7.77 7.63
C VAL A 35 1.91 -8.65 7.53
N VAL A 36 2.78 -8.38 6.56
CA VAL A 36 4.02 -9.13 6.36
C VAL A 36 4.96 -8.95 7.57
N ASP A 37 5.13 -7.71 8.03
CA ASP A 37 6.00 -7.43 9.18
C ASP A 37 5.49 -8.08 10.46
N ALA A 38 4.18 -8.09 10.66
CA ALA A 38 3.56 -8.74 11.82
C ALA A 38 3.54 -10.27 11.71
N GLY A 39 3.58 -10.78 10.49
CA GLY A 39 3.48 -12.21 10.21
C GLY A 39 2.11 -12.80 10.47
N SER A 40 1.07 -11.97 10.63
CA SER A 40 -0.25 -12.43 11.02
C SER A 40 -1.33 -11.41 10.69
N PHE A 41 -2.41 -11.88 10.07
CA PHE A 41 -3.62 -11.07 9.86
C PHE A 41 -4.26 -10.67 11.18
N SER A 42 -4.30 -11.61 12.13
CA SER A 42 -4.92 -11.39 13.44
C SER A 42 -4.25 -10.27 14.22
N LYS A 43 -2.93 -10.24 14.22
CA LYS A 43 -2.18 -9.19 14.92
C LYS A 43 -2.47 -7.82 14.35
N VAL A 44 -2.49 -7.70 13.02
CA VAL A 44 -2.76 -6.44 12.35
C VAL A 44 -4.21 -6.00 12.58
N ALA A 45 -5.15 -6.93 12.47
CA ALA A 45 -6.56 -6.65 12.75
C ALA A 45 -6.73 -6.09 14.17
N GLN A 46 -6.07 -6.70 15.14
CA GLN A 46 -6.11 -6.25 16.52
C GLN A 46 -5.49 -4.86 16.68
N GLN A 47 -4.34 -4.62 16.07
CA GLN A 47 -3.65 -3.32 16.11
C GLN A 47 -4.49 -2.18 15.52
N LEU A 48 -5.24 -2.48 14.45
CA LEU A 48 -6.04 -1.50 13.73
C LEU A 48 -7.50 -1.45 14.18
N GLU A 49 -7.87 -2.26 15.17
CA GLU A 49 -9.25 -2.38 15.64
C GLU A 49 -10.21 -2.80 14.51
N LEU A 50 -9.73 -3.72 13.66
CA LEU A 50 -10.50 -4.29 12.55
C LEU A 50 -10.71 -5.78 12.79
N THR A 51 -11.57 -6.39 11.99
CA THR A 51 -11.72 -7.85 11.98
C THR A 51 -10.72 -8.48 11.01
N ASN A 52 -10.41 -9.76 11.21
CA ASN A 52 -9.57 -10.53 10.29
C ASN A 52 -10.16 -10.52 8.88
N SER A 53 -11.49 -10.61 8.76
CA SER A 53 -12.19 -10.57 7.48
C SER A 53 -11.92 -9.28 6.71
N VAL A 54 -11.94 -8.15 7.40
CA VAL A 54 -11.71 -6.84 6.78
C VAL A 54 -10.28 -6.74 6.25
N VAL A 55 -9.29 -7.15 7.05
CA VAL A 55 -7.89 -7.13 6.65
C VAL A 55 -7.70 -8.06 5.44
N SER A 56 -8.22 -9.29 5.52
CA SER A 56 -8.11 -10.25 4.43
C SER A 56 -8.78 -9.75 3.14
N LYS A 57 -9.95 -9.13 3.25
CA LYS A 57 -10.65 -8.55 2.09
C LYS A 57 -9.86 -7.43 1.44
N ARG A 58 -9.25 -6.58 2.24
CA ARG A 58 -8.44 -5.47 1.70
C ARG A 58 -7.23 -5.99 0.94
N ILE A 59 -6.56 -7.01 1.46
CA ILE A 59 -5.44 -7.65 0.76
C ILE A 59 -5.93 -8.33 -0.52
N GLY A 60 -7.06 -9.04 -0.47
CA GLY A 60 -7.66 -9.68 -1.64
C GLY A 60 -8.02 -8.65 -2.73
N ARG A 61 -8.57 -7.52 -2.33
CA ARG A 61 -8.89 -6.43 -3.27
C ARG A 61 -7.62 -5.86 -3.92
N LEU A 62 -6.54 -5.75 -3.15
CA LEU A 62 -5.25 -5.32 -3.70
C LEU A 62 -4.73 -6.32 -4.72
N GLU A 63 -4.82 -7.61 -4.42
CA GLU A 63 -4.41 -8.67 -5.34
C GLU A 63 -5.23 -8.62 -6.64
N GLU A 64 -6.54 -8.40 -6.54
CA GLU A 64 -7.41 -8.25 -7.71
C GLU A 64 -7.02 -7.02 -8.54
N ALA A 65 -6.78 -5.89 -7.89
CA ALA A 65 -6.41 -4.64 -8.55
C ALA A 65 -5.08 -4.78 -9.30
N LEU A 66 -4.14 -5.53 -8.75
CA LEU A 66 -2.83 -5.78 -9.37
C LEU A 66 -2.85 -6.98 -10.31
N ASN A 67 -3.96 -7.71 -10.36
CA ASN A 67 -4.11 -8.95 -11.10
C ASN A 67 -2.97 -9.93 -10.78
N MET A 68 -2.67 -10.08 -9.50
CA MET A 68 -1.52 -10.86 -9.03
C MET A 68 -1.76 -11.33 -7.61
N GLN A 69 -1.44 -12.58 -7.33
CA GLN A 69 -1.44 -13.11 -5.98
C GLN A 69 -0.16 -12.64 -5.26
N LEU A 70 -0.31 -12.13 -4.06
CA LEU A 70 0.80 -11.63 -3.24
C LEU A 70 1.16 -12.60 -2.11
N LEU A 71 0.17 -13.33 -1.63
CA LEU A 71 0.31 -14.26 -0.50
C LEU A 71 -0.19 -15.65 -0.89
N TYR A 72 0.49 -16.67 -0.40
CA TYR A 72 -0.01 -18.04 -0.43
C TYR A 72 -0.91 -18.24 0.80
N ARG A 73 -2.18 -18.57 0.57
CA ARG A 73 -3.19 -18.65 1.63
C ARG A 73 -3.45 -20.06 2.15
N SER A 74 -2.78 -21.06 1.56
CA SER A 74 -3.02 -22.48 1.84
C SER A 74 -2.19 -23.04 3.00
N THR A 75 -1.33 -22.24 3.61
CA THR A 75 -0.44 -22.69 4.67
C THR A 75 -0.73 -21.95 5.97
N ARG A 76 -0.38 -22.57 7.10
CA ARG A 76 -0.51 -21.93 8.42
C ARG A 76 0.44 -20.74 8.59
N LYS A 77 1.52 -20.72 7.82
CA LYS A 77 2.47 -19.62 7.82
C LYS A 77 2.18 -18.70 6.67
N LEU A 78 2.25 -17.42 6.95
CA LEU A 78 2.16 -16.39 5.95
C LEU A 78 3.40 -16.47 5.06
N SER A 79 3.20 -16.72 3.78
CA SER A 79 4.31 -16.76 2.82
C SER A 79 4.00 -15.89 1.61
N LEU A 80 5.06 -15.30 1.05
CA LEU A 80 4.95 -14.37 -0.06
C LEU A 80 5.21 -15.05 -1.39
N THR A 81 4.43 -14.68 -2.40
CA THR A 81 4.77 -14.97 -3.79
C THR A 81 5.96 -14.09 -4.21
N ASP A 82 6.52 -14.32 -5.39
CA ASP A 82 7.58 -13.44 -5.92
C ASP A 82 7.07 -12.02 -6.10
N GLY A 83 5.84 -11.86 -6.60
CA GLY A 83 5.22 -10.54 -6.69
C GLY A 83 5.02 -9.89 -5.32
N GLY A 84 4.64 -10.69 -4.33
CA GLY A 84 4.50 -10.22 -2.96
C GLY A 84 5.81 -9.72 -2.37
N LYS A 85 6.90 -10.42 -2.63
CA LYS A 85 8.25 -9.99 -2.19
C LYS A 85 8.65 -8.67 -2.81
N THR A 86 8.43 -8.53 -4.11
CA THR A 86 8.74 -7.29 -4.84
C THR A 86 7.92 -6.13 -4.30
N LEU A 87 6.62 -6.32 -4.14
CA LEU A 87 5.75 -5.28 -3.62
C LEU A 87 6.14 -4.90 -2.18
N TYR A 88 6.41 -5.90 -1.36
CA TYR A 88 6.81 -5.66 0.03
C TYR A 88 8.03 -4.74 0.11
N HIS A 89 9.09 -5.04 -0.64
CA HIS A 89 10.31 -4.24 -0.61
C HIS A 89 10.07 -2.80 -1.05
N LYS A 90 9.35 -2.61 -2.15
CA LYS A 90 9.10 -1.27 -2.70
C LYS A 90 8.13 -0.47 -1.83
N ALA A 91 7.05 -1.10 -1.38
CA ALA A 91 6.05 -0.44 -0.55
C ALA A 91 6.61 -0.11 0.83
N LYS A 92 7.49 -0.94 1.36
CA LYS A 92 8.15 -0.66 2.65
C LYS A 92 9.03 0.58 2.58
N ILE A 93 9.80 0.72 1.51
CA ILE A 93 10.62 1.92 1.27
C ILE A 93 9.73 3.16 1.20
N ALA A 94 8.63 3.09 0.45
CA ALA A 94 7.69 4.19 0.31
C ALA A 94 7.05 4.58 1.65
N LYS A 95 6.65 3.58 2.43
CA LYS A 95 6.05 3.78 3.76
C LYS A 95 7.03 4.47 4.70
N GLU A 96 8.27 4.00 4.73
CA GLU A 96 9.32 4.59 5.57
C GLU A 96 9.65 6.01 5.14
N ALA A 97 9.71 6.28 3.84
CA ALA A 97 9.96 7.61 3.31
C ALA A 97 8.85 8.60 3.71
N LEU A 98 7.58 8.16 3.65
CA LEU A 98 6.45 8.98 4.09
C LEU A 98 6.48 9.23 5.58
N GLN A 99 6.85 8.23 6.38
CA GLN A 99 6.98 8.37 7.83
C GLN A 99 8.11 9.37 8.17
N GLU A 100 9.23 9.27 7.50
CA GLU A 100 10.34 10.21 7.67
C GLU A 100 9.95 11.63 7.30
N ALA A 101 9.20 11.80 6.21
CA ALA A 101 8.69 13.11 5.79
C ALA A 101 7.77 13.71 6.84
N HIS A 102 6.85 12.89 7.37
CA HIS A 102 5.94 13.31 8.44
C HIS A 102 6.71 13.74 9.67
N ASP A 103 7.67 12.92 10.11
CA ASP A 103 8.45 13.17 11.32
C ASP A 103 9.30 14.43 11.17
N ALA A 104 9.88 14.66 10.01
CA ALA A 104 10.68 15.84 9.72
C ALA A 104 9.85 17.13 9.83
N VAL A 105 8.65 17.11 9.27
CA VAL A 105 7.75 18.28 9.31
C VAL A 105 7.16 18.47 10.71
N TRP A 106 6.82 17.39 11.37
CA TRP A 106 6.29 17.41 12.75
C TRP A 106 7.31 18.03 13.71
N GLY A 107 8.59 17.76 13.53
CA GLY A 107 9.67 18.33 14.31
C GLY A 107 9.73 19.86 14.23
N TYR A 108 9.37 20.45 13.08
CA TYR A 108 9.30 21.90 12.93
C TYR A 108 8.15 22.51 13.75
N SER A 109 7.05 21.80 13.92
CA SER A 109 5.92 22.27 14.74
C SER A 109 6.30 22.38 16.20
N ASP A 110 7.09 21.45 16.71
CA ASP A 110 7.50 21.41 18.12
C ASP A 110 8.55 22.45 18.47
N SER A 111 9.27 22.99 17.48
CA SER A 111 10.32 23.96 17.72
C SER A 111 9.80 25.40 17.83
N ILE A 112 8.50 25.59 17.71
CA ILE A 112 7.83 26.87 17.90
C ILE A 112 7.20 26.91 19.28
#